data_9d6e0e3fef0e6cef6e488bcbcb81f026
#
_entry.id   9d6e0e3fef0e6cef6e488bcbcb81f026
#
_cell.length_a   1.000
_cell.length_b   1.000
_cell.length_c   1.000
_cell.angle_alpha   90.00
_cell.angle_beta   90.00
_cell.angle_gamma   90.00
#
_symmetry.space_group_name_H-M   'P 1'
#
loop_
_entity.id
_entity.type
_entity.pdbx_description
1 polymer ?
#
loop_
_entity_poly.entity_id
_entity_poly.type
_entity_poly.pdbx_seq_one_letter_code
_entity_poly.pdbx_strand_id
1 'polypeptide(L)'
;MRQCIATRRVYSGRLLRVDVDTVRAPDESVLELEMVRHPGAAAVVPLLSDPESPDPQVLLLRQYRYAAGGPIWEVPAGVLEPGESPETCARRELTEETGARAEHMDYLTTIFTTPGFTDEKIHLFVASGLTTGAPQPMSDEFLEVEARPLSKVLQMIRDQEIVDAKSIVALLYLAGFKLGL
;
A
#
# COMPACT_ATOMS: atom_id res chain seq x y z
N MET A 1 -22.44 13.72 12.16
CA MET A 1 -21.05 13.60 12.66
C MET A 1 -20.95 12.30 13.47
N ARG A 2 -19.97 11.43 13.21
CA ARG A 2 -19.76 10.24 14.07
C ARG A 2 -19.35 10.71 15.45
N GLN A 3 -20.13 10.36 16.48
CA GLN A 3 -19.77 10.64 17.84
C GLN A 3 -19.35 9.33 18.53
N CYS A 4 -18.04 9.15 18.73
CA CYS A 4 -17.53 8.10 19.60
C CYS A 4 -17.87 8.52 21.05
N ILE A 5 -18.60 7.69 21.76
CA ILE A 5 -19.04 7.92 23.15
C ILE A 5 -18.01 7.35 24.11
N ALA A 6 -17.51 6.16 23.81
CA ALA A 6 -16.51 5.45 24.61
C ALA A 6 -15.69 4.49 23.73
N THR A 7 -14.47 4.19 24.16
CA THR A 7 -13.60 3.19 23.55
C THR A 7 -13.07 2.25 24.62
N ARG A 8 -13.14 0.96 24.38
CA ARG A 8 -12.57 -0.08 25.25
C ARG A 8 -11.58 -0.92 24.46
N ARG A 9 -10.28 -0.86 24.83
CA ARG A 9 -9.24 -1.69 24.23
C ARG A 9 -9.42 -3.15 24.65
N VAL A 10 -9.51 -4.07 23.65
CA VAL A 10 -9.65 -5.52 23.87
C VAL A 10 -8.39 -6.31 23.51
N TYR A 11 -7.55 -5.75 22.62
CA TYR A 11 -6.28 -6.36 22.27
C TYR A 11 -5.22 -5.28 21.95
N SER A 12 -3.97 -5.54 22.33
CA SER A 12 -2.81 -4.70 21.98
C SER A 12 -1.64 -5.59 21.62
N GLY A 13 -1.36 -5.70 20.33
CA GLY A 13 -0.22 -6.45 19.78
C GLY A 13 0.91 -5.53 19.33
N ARG A 14 1.90 -6.12 18.66
CA ARG A 14 3.05 -5.40 18.10
C ARG A 14 2.61 -4.38 17.05
N LEU A 15 1.75 -4.80 16.10
CA LEU A 15 1.26 -3.99 15.00
C LEU A 15 -0.17 -3.49 15.23
N LEU A 16 -1.06 -4.40 15.60
CA LEU A 16 -2.48 -4.11 15.67
C LEU A 16 -2.98 -3.86 17.08
N ARG A 17 -3.98 -2.99 17.16
CA ARG A 17 -4.79 -2.76 18.37
C ARG A 17 -6.23 -2.97 17.99
N VAL A 18 -6.99 -3.67 18.83
CA VAL A 18 -8.42 -3.89 18.62
C VAL A 18 -9.20 -3.20 19.73
N ASP A 19 -10.12 -2.35 19.33
CA ASP A 19 -11.02 -1.61 20.20
C ASP A 19 -12.46 -2.02 19.96
N VAL A 20 -13.29 -1.91 21.00
CA VAL A 20 -14.74 -1.85 20.89
C VAL A 20 -15.14 -0.39 21.17
N ASP A 21 -15.63 0.27 20.13
CA ASP A 21 -16.13 1.64 20.21
C ASP A 21 -17.64 1.66 20.41
N THR A 22 -18.11 2.34 21.44
CA THR A 22 -19.52 2.72 21.57
C THR A 22 -19.73 4.00 20.79
N VAL A 23 -20.56 3.96 19.77
CA VAL A 23 -20.80 5.09 18.86
C VAL A 23 -22.26 5.43 18.77
N ARG A 24 -22.57 6.72 18.56
CA ARG A 24 -23.92 7.17 18.20
C ARG A 24 -24.04 7.17 16.67
N ALA A 25 -25.00 6.40 16.18
CA ALA A 25 -25.34 6.33 14.77
C ALA A 25 -26.14 7.57 14.30
N PRO A 26 -26.29 7.78 12.97
CA PRO A 26 -27.03 8.93 12.43
C PRO A 26 -28.51 8.98 12.83
N ASP A 27 -29.11 7.84 13.20
CA ASP A 27 -30.49 7.68 13.69
C ASP A 27 -30.61 7.80 15.21
N GLU A 28 -29.55 8.30 15.88
CA GLU A 28 -29.40 8.45 17.34
C GLU A 28 -29.30 7.11 18.10
N SER A 29 -29.37 5.96 17.44
CA SER A 29 -29.12 4.67 18.09
C SER A 29 -27.68 4.56 18.59
N VAL A 30 -27.47 3.75 19.62
CA VAL A 30 -26.14 3.49 20.18
C VAL A 30 -25.71 2.08 19.79
N LEU A 31 -24.54 1.96 19.17
CA LEU A 31 -23.98 0.71 18.64
C LEU A 31 -22.60 0.46 19.24
N GLU A 32 -22.23 -0.80 19.38
CA GLU A 32 -20.85 -1.21 19.60
C GLU A 32 -20.23 -1.67 18.27
N LEU A 33 -19.06 -1.14 17.94
CA LEU A 33 -18.32 -1.48 16.73
C LEU A 33 -16.93 -1.99 17.10
N GLU A 34 -16.57 -3.15 16.56
CA GLU A 34 -15.22 -3.68 16.66
C GLU A 34 -14.33 -2.97 15.63
N MET A 35 -13.21 -2.40 16.09
CA MET A 35 -12.31 -1.59 15.27
C MET A 35 -10.88 -2.05 15.42
N VAL A 36 -10.27 -2.41 14.30
CA VAL A 36 -8.82 -2.60 14.20
C VAL A 36 -8.17 -1.24 13.94
N ARG A 37 -7.28 -0.82 14.87
CA ARG A 37 -6.52 0.43 14.73
C ARG A 37 -5.19 0.15 14.05
N HIS A 38 -4.92 0.89 12.99
CA HIS A 38 -3.70 0.77 12.20
C HIS A 38 -3.01 2.14 12.04
N PRO A 39 -1.66 2.21 12.08
CA PRO A 39 -0.94 3.49 11.91
C PRO A 39 -1.13 4.11 10.53
N GLY A 40 -1.58 3.34 9.55
CA GLY A 40 -1.56 3.68 8.13
C GLY A 40 -0.35 3.11 7.43
N ALA A 41 -0.34 3.20 6.11
CA ALA A 41 0.73 2.70 5.26
C ALA A 41 0.93 3.61 4.04
N ALA A 42 2.05 3.46 3.37
CA ALA A 42 2.28 4.01 2.04
C ALA A 42 2.70 2.92 1.07
N ALA A 43 2.29 3.05 -0.19
CA ALA A 43 2.69 2.16 -1.27
C ALA A 43 3.08 2.99 -2.49
N VAL A 44 4.00 2.47 -3.30
CA VAL A 44 4.54 3.20 -4.44
C VAL A 44 4.64 2.32 -5.68
N VAL A 45 4.24 2.84 -6.84
CA VAL A 45 4.49 2.22 -8.15
C VAL A 45 5.80 2.76 -8.70
N PRO A 46 6.89 1.98 -8.72
CA PRO A 46 8.17 2.46 -9.20
C PRO A 46 8.28 2.28 -10.73
N LEU A 47 8.39 3.39 -11.47
CA LEU A 47 8.66 3.39 -12.91
C LEU A 47 10.16 3.41 -13.16
N LEU A 48 10.70 2.27 -13.59
CA LEU A 48 12.15 2.11 -13.86
C LEU A 48 12.57 2.83 -15.14
N SER A 49 11.68 2.94 -16.12
CA SER A 49 11.90 3.67 -17.35
C SER A 49 11.14 5.00 -17.38
N ASP A 50 11.37 5.80 -18.41
CA ASP A 50 10.67 7.06 -18.62
C ASP A 50 9.14 6.83 -18.58
N PRO A 51 8.39 7.58 -17.75
CA PRO A 51 6.92 7.50 -17.71
C PRO A 51 6.25 7.79 -19.06
N GLU A 52 6.89 8.59 -19.93
CA GLU A 52 6.37 8.93 -21.27
C GLU A 52 6.67 7.85 -22.32
N SER A 53 7.41 6.78 -21.96
CA SER A 53 7.61 5.67 -22.87
C SER A 53 6.29 4.97 -23.19
N PRO A 54 6.11 4.38 -24.39
CA PRO A 54 4.87 3.71 -24.76
C PRO A 54 4.47 2.56 -23.84
N ASP A 55 5.44 1.93 -23.18
CA ASP A 55 5.22 0.82 -22.24
C ASP A 55 6.28 0.87 -21.12
N PRO A 56 6.09 1.72 -20.11
CA PRO A 56 7.10 1.92 -19.08
C PRO A 56 7.28 0.65 -18.22
N GLN A 57 8.53 0.42 -17.79
CA GLN A 57 8.86 -0.70 -16.90
C GLN A 57 8.49 -0.36 -15.46
N VAL A 58 7.79 -1.28 -14.80
CA VAL A 58 7.39 -1.20 -13.39
C VAL A 58 8.19 -2.21 -12.58
N LEU A 59 8.73 -1.82 -11.43
CA LEU A 59 9.28 -2.77 -10.47
C LEU A 59 8.15 -3.35 -9.62
N LEU A 60 8.10 -4.67 -9.54
CA LEU A 60 7.21 -5.42 -8.67
C LEU A 60 8.01 -6.23 -7.68
N LEU A 61 7.38 -6.52 -6.55
CA LEU A 61 7.88 -7.44 -5.53
C LEU A 61 7.09 -8.75 -5.60
N ARG A 62 7.78 -9.85 -5.46
CA ARG A 62 7.17 -11.14 -5.15
C ARG A 62 7.46 -11.47 -3.70
N GLN A 63 6.48 -11.29 -2.82
CA GLN A 63 6.63 -11.38 -1.38
C GLN A 63 5.78 -12.49 -0.80
N TYR A 64 6.35 -13.28 0.12
CA TYR A 64 5.59 -14.27 0.87
C TYR A 64 4.63 -13.62 1.85
N ARG A 65 3.34 -13.92 1.74
CA ARG A 65 2.29 -13.46 2.65
C ARG A 65 1.56 -14.66 3.24
N TYR A 66 1.75 -14.89 4.53
CA TYR A 66 1.10 -16.01 5.23
C TYR A 66 -0.42 -16.00 5.05
N ALA A 67 -1.06 -14.84 5.14
CA ALA A 67 -2.51 -14.70 4.97
C ALA A 67 -3.01 -15.04 3.56
N ALA A 68 -2.16 -14.91 2.55
CA ALA A 68 -2.46 -15.29 1.17
C ALA A 68 -2.12 -16.77 0.86
N GLY A 69 -1.51 -17.48 1.81
CA GLY A 69 -1.10 -18.88 1.64
C GLY A 69 0.16 -19.07 0.79
N GLY A 70 0.88 -18.01 0.45
CA GLY A 70 2.08 -18.10 -0.41
C GLY A 70 2.58 -16.74 -0.89
N PRO A 71 3.54 -16.76 -1.85
CA PRO A 71 4.05 -15.53 -2.42
C PRO A 71 3.02 -14.89 -3.37
N ILE A 72 2.85 -13.57 -3.26
CA ILE A 72 2.00 -12.77 -4.15
C ILE A 72 2.81 -11.62 -4.75
N TRP A 73 2.32 -11.06 -5.86
CA TRP A 73 2.89 -9.90 -6.51
C TRP A 73 2.34 -8.62 -5.89
N GLU A 74 3.23 -7.72 -5.49
CA GLU A 74 2.90 -6.45 -4.87
C GLU A 74 3.77 -5.31 -5.42
N VAL A 75 3.31 -4.06 -5.23
CA VAL A 75 4.18 -2.88 -5.30
C VAL A 75 4.81 -2.65 -3.93
N PRO A 76 6.01 -2.03 -3.84
CA PRO A 76 6.65 -1.69 -2.57
C PRO A 76 5.71 -0.93 -1.64
N ALA A 77 5.67 -1.36 -0.36
CA ALA A 77 4.76 -0.77 0.62
C ALA A 77 5.12 -1.13 2.06
N GLY A 78 4.94 -0.18 2.97
CA GLY A 78 5.09 -0.45 4.39
C GLY A 78 4.30 0.48 5.30
N VAL A 79 4.39 0.20 6.58
CA VAL A 79 3.67 0.88 7.64
C VAL A 79 4.35 2.19 7.98
N LEU A 80 3.57 3.25 8.22
CA LEU A 80 4.09 4.53 8.68
C LEU A 80 4.71 4.40 10.07
N GLU A 81 5.92 4.91 10.22
CA GLU A 81 6.56 5.09 11.52
C GLU A 81 5.98 6.30 12.28
N PRO A 82 6.11 6.35 13.62
CA PRO A 82 5.62 7.48 14.39
C PRO A 82 6.20 8.82 13.94
N GLY A 83 5.33 9.73 13.45
CA GLY A 83 5.72 11.05 12.95
C GLY A 83 6.23 11.08 11.51
N GLU A 84 6.27 9.93 10.83
CA GLU A 84 6.67 9.83 9.43
C GLU A 84 5.56 10.34 8.50
N SER A 85 5.95 11.12 7.47
CA SER A 85 5.00 11.50 6.42
C SER A 85 4.78 10.32 5.45
N PRO A 86 3.59 10.23 4.81
CA PRO A 86 3.35 9.17 3.82
C PRO A 86 4.36 9.13 2.67
N GLU A 87 4.81 10.30 2.19
CA GLU A 87 5.84 10.35 1.14
C GLU A 87 7.19 9.84 1.63
N THR A 88 7.59 10.20 2.86
CA THR A 88 8.85 9.70 3.45
C THR A 88 8.82 8.18 3.59
N CYS A 89 7.70 7.62 4.06
CA CYS A 89 7.47 6.18 4.13
C CYS A 89 7.60 5.53 2.75
N ALA A 90 6.92 6.06 1.72
CA ALA A 90 7.00 5.51 0.36
C ALA A 90 8.44 5.50 -0.19
N ARG A 91 9.23 6.56 0.08
CA ARG A 91 10.64 6.65 -0.32
C ARG A 91 11.53 5.66 0.44
N ARG A 92 11.29 5.48 1.74
CA ARG A 92 12.00 4.52 2.58
C ARG A 92 11.75 3.11 2.10
N GLU A 93 10.47 2.71 1.96
CA GLU A 93 10.08 1.37 1.53
C GLU A 93 10.60 1.04 0.12
N LEU A 94 10.51 2.00 -0.82
CA LEU A 94 11.11 1.85 -2.14
C LEU A 94 12.59 1.49 -2.04
N THR A 95 13.33 2.18 -1.18
CA THR A 95 14.78 1.97 -1.03
C THR A 95 15.09 0.64 -0.33
N GLU A 96 14.37 0.32 0.74
CA GLU A 96 14.58 -0.90 1.54
C GLU A 96 14.26 -2.16 0.72
N GLU A 97 13.09 -2.19 0.09
CA GLU A 97 12.61 -3.38 -0.62
C GLU A 97 13.20 -3.56 -2.02
N THR A 98 13.53 -2.47 -2.74
CA THR A 98 14.03 -2.56 -4.13
C THR A 98 15.46 -2.08 -4.33
N GLY A 99 16.03 -1.38 -3.37
CA GLY A 99 17.31 -0.66 -3.52
C GLY A 99 17.21 0.59 -4.39
N ALA A 100 16.05 0.90 -4.95
CA ALA A 100 15.89 2.05 -5.83
C ALA A 100 15.64 3.34 -5.03
N ARG A 101 16.12 4.46 -5.59
CA ARG A 101 15.83 5.82 -5.11
C ARG A 101 15.21 6.63 -6.23
N ALA A 102 14.15 7.37 -5.91
CA ALA A 102 13.40 8.16 -6.87
C ALA A 102 13.77 9.64 -6.81
N GLU A 103 13.98 10.25 -7.99
CA GLU A 103 14.07 11.70 -8.13
C GLU A 103 12.69 12.34 -7.87
N HIS A 104 11.63 11.78 -8.48
CA HIS A 104 10.28 12.26 -8.37
C HIS A 104 9.39 11.26 -7.62
N MET A 105 8.52 11.78 -6.75
CA MET A 105 7.54 11.01 -6.00
C MET A 105 6.21 11.76 -6.04
N ASP A 106 5.27 11.28 -6.85
CA ASP A 106 3.98 11.93 -7.05
C ASP A 106 2.87 11.17 -6.32
N TYR A 107 2.06 11.91 -5.59
CA TYR A 107 0.89 11.36 -4.93
C TYR A 107 -0.19 10.98 -5.94
N LEU A 108 -0.74 9.77 -5.82
CA LEU A 108 -1.86 9.28 -6.63
C LEU A 108 -3.19 9.48 -5.89
N THR A 109 -3.38 8.77 -4.80
CA THR A 109 -4.60 8.81 -4.00
C THR A 109 -4.40 8.19 -2.63
N THR A 110 -5.41 8.28 -1.77
CA THR A 110 -5.49 7.53 -0.51
C THR A 110 -6.70 6.62 -0.53
N ILE A 111 -6.52 5.38 -0.14
CA ILE A 111 -7.59 4.41 -0.01
C ILE A 111 -7.79 4.00 1.44
N PHE A 112 -9.03 3.63 1.80
CA PHE A 112 -9.31 2.79 2.95
C PHE A 112 -9.28 1.34 2.50
N THR A 113 -8.67 0.46 3.28
CA THR A 113 -8.60 -0.97 2.93
C THR A 113 -9.92 -1.67 3.18
N THR A 114 -10.40 -1.63 4.42
CA THR A 114 -11.67 -2.26 4.81
C THR A 114 -12.37 -1.43 5.89
N PRO A 115 -12.98 -0.27 5.53
CA PRO A 115 -13.51 0.70 6.49
C PRO A 115 -14.69 0.18 7.32
N GLY A 116 -15.16 -1.04 7.07
CA GLY A 116 -16.16 -1.71 7.89
C GLY A 116 -15.68 -2.05 9.30
N PHE A 117 -14.36 -2.35 9.45
CA PHE A 117 -13.82 -2.73 10.76
C PHE A 117 -12.38 -2.24 11.02
N THR A 118 -11.75 -1.52 10.10
CA THR A 118 -10.42 -0.93 10.31
C THR A 118 -10.38 0.52 9.87
N ASP A 119 -9.53 1.31 10.52
CA ASP A 119 -9.23 2.68 10.12
C ASP A 119 -7.97 2.78 9.24
N GLU A 120 -7.45 1.65 8.78
CA GLU A 120 -6.28 1.61 7.92
C GLU A 120 -6.48 2.40 6.63
N LYS A 121 -5.54 3.31 6.39
CA LYS A 121 -5.39 4.04 5.14
C LYS A 121 -4.08 3.68 4.49
N ILE A 122 -4.09 3.54 3.17
CA ILE A 122 -2.87 3.41 2.38
C ILE A 122 -2.77 4.60 1.44
N HIS A 123 -1.67 5.33 1.52
CA HIS A 123 -1.34 6.45 0.64
C HIS A 123 -0.56 5.90 -0.55
N LEU A 124 -1.09 6.10 -1.76
CA LEU A 124 -0.54 5.56 -2.99
C LEU A 124 0.25 6.63 -3.74
N PHE A 125 1.44 6.25 -4.20
CA PHE A 125 2.37 7.10 -4.93
C PHE A 125 2.83 6.45 -6.22
N VAL A 126 3.39 7.25 -7.13
CA VAL A 126 4.21 6.80 -8.25
C VAL A 126 5.60 7.42 -8.12
N ALA A 127 6.63 6.63 -8.39
CA ALA A 127 8.01 7.05 -8.36
C ALA A 127 8.62 6.99 -9.76
N SER A 128 9.39 8.01 -10.15
CA SER A 128 10.10 8.06 -11.42
C SER A 128 11.50 8.69 -11.28
N GLY A 129 12.32 8.62 -12.34
CA GLY A 129 13.72 9.02 -12.26
C GLY A 129 14.51 8.12 -11.32
N LEU A 130 14.30 6.80 -11.43
CA LEU A 130 14.91 5.85 -10.50
C LEU A 130 16.41 5.67 -10.75
N THR A 131 17.16 5.68 -9.64
CA THR A 131 18.53 5.15 -9.58
C THR A 131 18.50 3.85 -8.79
N THR A 132 19.11 2.80 -9.34
CA THR A 132 19.08 1.46 -8.72
C THR A 132 20.29 1.25 -7.81
N GLY A 133 20.06 0.56 -6.69
CA GLY A 133 21.08 0.13 -5.72
C GLY A 133 20.79 -1.28 -5.24
N ALA A 134 21.47 -1.72 -4.20
CA ALA A 134 21.21 -3.01 -3.58
C ALA A 134 20.01 -2.90 -2.61
N PRO A 135 19.02 -3.82 -2.67
CA PRO A 135 17.96 -3.89 -1.68
C PRO A 135 18.52 -4.15 -0.27
N GLN A 136 17.83 -3.66 0.75
CA GLN A 136 18.16 -3.86 2.16
C GLN A 136 16.88 -4.23 2.93
N PRO A 137 16.20 -5.35 2.55
CA PRO A 137 14.98 -5.78 3.20
C PRO A 137 15.22 -6.15 4.67
N MET A 138 14.19 -6.10 5.48
CA MET A 138 14.24 -6.59 6.86
C MET A 138 14.49 -8.11 6.88
N SER A 139 15.05 -8.62 7.98
CA SER A 139 15.48 -10.02 8.09
C SER A 139 14.34 -11.05 8.00
N ASP A 140 13.10 -10.62 8.15
CA ASP A 140 11.88 -11.44 8.06
C ASP A 140 11.11 -11.23 6.74
N GLU A 141 11.68 -10.46 5.81
CA GLU A 141 11.11 -10.20 4.48
C GLU A 141 11.74 -11.10 3.41
N PHE A 142 10.94 -12.02 2.90
CA PHE A 142 11.30 -12.88 1.77
C PHE A 142 10.68 -12.31 0.51
N LEU A 143 11.45 -11.50 -0.21
CA LEU A 143 11.00 -10.81 -1.41
C LEU A 143 12.00 -10.97 -2.57
N GLU A 144 11.46 -11.00 -3.78
CA GLU A 144 12.18 -10.96 -5.04
C GLU A 144 11.72 -9.72 -5.81
N VAL A 145 12.64 -8.98 -6.43
CA VAL A 145 12.34 -7.77 -7.20
C VAL A 145 12.40 -8.09 -8.68
N GLU A 146 11.35 -7.79 -9.42
CA GLU A 146 11.31 -7.98 -10.88
C GLU A 146 10.80 -6.74 -11.59
N ALA A 147 11.41 -6.43 -12.75
CA ALA A 147 10.91 -5.42 -13.68
C ALA A 147 9.98 -6.06 -14.72
N ARG A 148 8.83 -5.45 -14.96
CA ARG A 148 7.85 -5.87 -15.96
C ARG A 148 7.32 -4.67 -16.73
N PRO A 149 7.06 -4.81 -18.06
CA PRO A 149 6.34 -3.79 -18.81
C PRO A 149 4.96 -3.54 -18.19
N LEU A 150 4.49 -2.29 -18.15
CA LEU A 150 3.19 -1.94 -17.58
C LEU A 150 2.03 -2.72 -18.27
N SER A 151 2.11 -2.90 -19.60
CA SER A 151 1.14 -3.72 -20.32
C SER A 151 1.05 -5.15 -19.79
N LYS A 152 2.21 -5.78 -19.47
CA LYS A 152 2.25 -7.11 -18.85
C LYS A 152 1.70 -7.10 -17.44
N VAL A 153 2.01 -6.05 -16.64
CA VAL A 153 1.48 -5.88 -15.28
C VAL A 153 -0.05 -5.77 -15.29
N LEU A 154 -0.61 -4.99 -16.20
CA LEU A 154 -2.06 -4.87 -16.37
C LEU A 154 -2.70 -6.21 -16.82
N GLN A 155 -2.00 -6.98 -17.66
CA GLN A 155 -2.42 -8.33 -18.00
C GLN A 155 -2.41 -9.25 -16.77
N MET A 156 -1.36 -9.21 -15.93
CA MET A 156 -1.27 -10.00 -14.70
C MET A 156 -2.42 -9.69 -13.72
N ILE A 157 -2.90 -8.45 -13.66
CA ILE A 157 -4.11 -8.09 -12.89
C ILE A 157 -5.34 -8.80 -13.50
N ARG A 158 -5.52 -8.72 -14.82
CA ARG A 158 -6.63 -9.38 -15.54
C ARG A 158 -6.64 -10.88 -15.34
N ASP A 159 -5.46 -11.49 -15.39
CA ASP A 159 -5.26 -12.93 -15.29
C ASP A 159 -5.23 -13.43 -13.81
N GLN A 160 -5.47 -12.52 -12.85
CA GLN A 160 -5.50 -12.81 -11.41
C GLN A 160 -4.14 -13.30 -10.83
N GLU A 161 -3.04 -12.98 -11.48
CA GLU A 161 -1.70 -13.20 -10.96
C GLU A 161 -1.34 -12.14 -9.90
N ILE A 162 -1.83 -10.88 -10.06
CA ILE A 162 -1.77 -9.82 -9.07
C ILE A 162 -3.14 -9.76 -8.40
N VAL A 163 -3.20 -10.09 -7.10
CA VAL A 163 -4.43 -10.13 -6.30
C VAL A 163 -4.40 -9.16 -5.12
N ASP A 164 -3.28 -8.51 -4.88
CA ASP A 164 -3.13 -7.54 -3.81
C ASP A 164 -3.88 -6.23 -4.12
N ALA A 165 -4.80 -5.85 -3.25
CA ALA A 165 -5.72 -4.74 -3.49
C ALA A 165 -5.02 -3.39 -3.67
N LYS A 166 -4.02 -3.05 -2.83
CA LYS A 166 -3.28 -1.79 -2.93
C LYS A 166 -2.53 -1.68 -4.26
N SER A 167 -1.92 -2.79 -4.70
CA SER A 167 -1.18 -2.88 -5.97
C SER A 167 -2.11 -2.73 -7.16
N ILE A 168 -3.23 -3.45 -7.17
CA ILE A 168 -4.25 -3.33 -8.23
C ILE A 168 -4.74 -1.89 -8.35
N VAL A 169 -5.12 -1.26 -7.21
CA VAL A 169 -5.62 0.13 -7.23
C VAL A 169 -4.55 1.09 -7.72
N ALA A 170 -3.32 1.01 -7.21
CA ALA A 170 -2.24 1.90 -7.58
C ALA A 170 -1.90 1.81 -9.08
N LEU A 171 -1.79 0.58 -9.60
CA LEU A 171 -1.46 0.32 -11.00
C LEU A 171 -2.57 0.76 -11.96
N LEU A 172 -3.83 0.45 -11.64
CA LEU A 172 -4.97 0.89 -12.47
C LEU A 172 -5.17 2.41 -12.39
N TYR A 173 -4.94 3.04 -11.22
CA TYR A 173 -5.02 4.49 -11.08
C TYR A 173 -3.94 5.18 -11.94
N LEU A 174 -2.70 4.67 -11.88
CA LEU A 174 -1.61 5.16 -12.72
C LEU A 174 -1.95 5.03 -14.20
N ALA A 175 -2.34 3.84 -14.65
CA ALA A 175 -2.64 3.59 -16.05
C ALA A 175 -3.80 4.48 -16.54
N GLY A 176 -4.94 4.48 -15.85
CA GLY A 176 -6.15 5.14 -16.31
C GLY A 176 -6.15 6.67 -16.14
N PHE A 177 -5.54 7.20 -15.07
CA PHE A 177 -5.67 8.63 -14.73
C PHE A 177 -4.39 9.46 -14.91
N LYS A 178 -3.23 8.81 -14.95
CA LYS A 178 -1.96 9.51 -15.15
C LYS A 178 -1.38 9.30 -16.54
N LEU A 179 -1.48 8.09 -17.08
CA LEU A 179 -0.93 7.76 -18.40
C LEU A 179 -1.99 7.73 -19.50
N GLY A 180 -3.28 7.68 -19.16
CA GLY A 180 -4.38 7.74 -20.14
C GLY A 180 -4.51 6.47 -21.00
N LEU A 181 -4.14 5.31 -20.45
CA LEU A 181 -4.18 3.99 -21.13
C LEU A 181 -5.53 3.29 -20.96
#